data_f46963ccb3646d79991c446f4be843ae
#
_entry.id   f46963ccb3646d79991c446f4be843ae
#
_cell.length_a   1.000
_cell.length_b   1.000
_cell.length_c   1.000
_cell.angle_alpha   90.00
_cell.angle_beta   90.00
_cell.angle_gamma   90.00
#
_symmetry.space_group_name_H-M   'P 1'
#
loop_
_entity.id
_entity.type
_entity.pdbx_description
1 polymer ?
#
loop_
_entity_poly.entity_id
_entity_poly.type
_entity_poly.pdbx_seq_one_letter_code
_entity_poly.pdbx_strand_id
1 'polypeptide(L)'
;MEYIAARRAEVEQALAVILPPLSACPQVVRDAMSYSLLAGGKRLRPVLCLASADAVGGNRAMALPAACAIELIHTYSLIHDDLPAMDNDTMRRGQPTLHVVAGEGMAILAGDGLLTQAFHHLASEPHSSDPEIIARKLQVIEMIAAAAGPTGMVGGQAIDLASVTPDPHGRTAPPLDEQGVRTMHRKKTGALIRVSGSAGAVMGGGSPDQVAAIDDAAGEFGLAFQIVDDILDVEGVSASLGKTAGKDAASGKPTYPSMYGVDVSRRMAQECLQRAESRLSAAGVTDERLLSIGRWIVERSN
;
A
#
# COMPACT_ATOMS: atom_id res chain seq x y z
N MET A 1 18.50 7.57 -1.44
CA MET A 1 17.65 8.02 -2.57
C MET A 1 17.91 7.22 -3.85
N GLU A 2 19.15 6.97 -4.26
CA GLU A 2 19.49 6.20 -5.46
C GLU A 2 18.92 4.78 -5.47
N TYR A 3 18.98 4.07 -4.34
CA TYR A 3 18.40 2.72 -4.21
C TYR A 3 16.88 2.74 -4.47
N ILE A 4 16.13 3.66 -3.86
CA ILE A 4 14.67 3.76 -4.04
C ILE A 4 14.34 4.03 -5.51
N ALA A 5 15.07 4.94 -6.17
CA ALA A 5 14.87 5.25 -7.58
C ALA A 5 15.14 4.04 -8.48
N ALA A 6 16.21 3.29 -8.22
CA ALA A 6 16.57 2.08 -8.97
C ALA A 6 15.50 0.97 -8.79
N ARG A 7 15.02 0.73 -7.56
CA ARG A 7 13.96 -0.28 -7.31
C ARG A 7 12.63 0.14 -7.91
N ARG A 8 12.29 1.43 -7.85
CA ARG A 8 11.11 1.96 -8.53
C ARG A 8 11.16 1.69 -10.04
N ALA A 9 12.29 1.97 -10.69
CA ALA A 9 12.46 1.71 -12.13
C ALA A 9 12.31 0.22 -12.48
N GLU A 10 12.87 -0.69 -11.66
CA GLU A 10 12.74 -2.14 -11.81
C GLU A 10 11.26 -2.58 -11.72
N VAL A 11 10.53 -2.06 -10.74
CA VAL A 11 9.09 -2.33 -10.56
C VAL A 11 8.28 -1.78 -11.75
N GLU A 12 8.53 -0.56 -12.19
CA GLU A 12 7.82 0.03 -13.34
C GLU A 12 8.03 -0.80 -14.62
N GLN A 13 9.22 -1.31 -14.86
CA GLN A 13 9.51 -2.20 -15.98
C GLN A 13 8.73 -3.52 -15.87
N ALA A 14 8.66 -4.13 -14.69
CA ALA A 14 7.90 -5.35 -14.47
C ALA A 14 6.38 -5.12 -14.62
N LEU A 15 5.86 -4.02 -14.10
CA LEU A 15 4.43 -3.67 -14.22
C LEU A 15 4.02 -3.39 -15.66
N ALA A 16 4.90 -2.88 -16.50
CA ALA A 16 4.60 -2.58 -17.92
C ALA A 16 4.24 -3.84 -18.72
N VAL A 17 4.70 -5.02 -18.28
CA VAL A 17 4.48 -6.29 -19.00
C VAL A 17 3.59 -7.29 -18.24
N ILE A 18 3.11 -6.93 -17.04
CA ILE A 18 2.38 -7.86 -16.16
C ILE A 18 0.94 -8.12 -16.62
N LEU A 19 0.34 -7.21 -17.38
CA LEU A 19 -1.03 -7.35 -17.84
C LEU A 19 -1.14 -8.38 -18.96
N PRO A 20 -2.26 -9.13 -19.04
CA PRO A 20 -2.47 -10.13 -20.08
C PRO A 20 -2.30 -9.54 -21.49
N PRO A 21 -1.81 -10.32 -22.46
CA PRO A 21 -1.70 -9.84 -23.84
C PRO A 21 -3.09 -9.61 -24.46
N LEU A 22 -3.18 -8.75 -25.47
CA LEU A 22 -4.43 -8.44 -26.19
C LEU A 22 -5.11 -9.67 -26.80
N SER A 23 -4.36 -10.72 -27.07
CA SER A 23 -4.92 -12.00 -27.55
C SER A 23 -5.72 -12.76 -26.50
N ALA A 24 -5.54 -12.43 -25.21
CA ALA A 24 -6.18 -13.12 -24.07
C ALA A 24 -7.10 -12.20 -23.25
N CYS A 25 -7.10 -10.89 -23.51
CA CYS A 25 -7.87 -9.92 -22.75
C CYS A 25 -8.53 -8.90 -23.69
N PRO A 26 -9.83 -8.57 -23.51
CA PRO A 26 -10.46 -7.50 -24.27
C PRO A 26 -9.68 -6.19 -24.14
N GLN A 27 -9.42 -5.52 -25.25
CA GLN A 27 -8.62 -4.29 -25.27
C GLN A 27 -9.14 -3.24 -24.29
N VAL A 28 -10.46 -3.03 -24.24
CA VAL A 28 -11.09 -2.03 -23.38
C VAL A 28 -10.81 -2.27 -21.89
N VAL A 29 -10.76 -3.53 -21.46
CA VAL A 29 -10.42 -3.89 -20.06
C VAL A 29 -8.93 -3.67 -19.82
N ARG A 30 -8.09 -4.14 -20.73
CA ARG A 30 -6.64 -3.99 -20.62
C ARG A 30 -6.22 -2.51 -20.59
N ASP A 31 -6.82 -1.68 -21.43
CA ASP A 31 -6.53 -0.24 -21.49
C ASP A 31 -6.97 0.44 -20.17
N ALA A 32 -8.14 0.09 -19.63
CA ALA A 32 -8.62 0.60 -18.35
C ALA A 32 -7.71 0.19 -17.17
N MET A 33 -7.27 -1.08 -17.10
CA MET A 33 -6.30 -1.54 -16.11
C MET A 33 -4.97 -0.81 -16.25
N SER A 34 -4.47 -0.69 -17.48
CA SER A 34 -3.19 -0.03 -17.79
C SER A 34 -3.20 1.44 -17.43
N TYR A 35 -4.30 2.15 -17.69
CA TYR A 35 -4.46 3.58 -17.38
C TYR A 35 -4.13 3.89 -15.91
N SER A 36 -4.70 3.13 -14.99
CA SER A 36 -4.48 3.36 -13.55
C SER A 36 -3.16 2.76 -13.06
N LEU A 37 -2.77 1.58 -13.53
CA LEU A 37 -1.55 0.89 -13.10
C LEU A 37 -0.30 1.68 -13.47
N LEU A 38 -0.26 2.23 -14.69
CA LEU A 38 0.90 2.95 -15.22
C LEU A 38 0.85 4.46 -15.01
N ALA A 39 -0.14 4.98 -14.26
CA ALA A 39 -0.25 6.40 -13.92
C ALA A 39 0.89 6.92 -13.00
N GLY A 40 1.91 6.12 -12.76
CA GLY A 40 3.02 6.46 -11.87
C GLY A 40 2.68 6.32 -10.38
N GLY A 41 3.46 6.97 -9.54
CA GLY A 41 3.31 6.95 -8.07
C GLY A 41 4.62 6.73 -7.35
N LYS A 42 4.60 6.74 -6.02
CA LYS A 42 5.80 6.56 -5.17
C LYS A 42 6.31 5.11 -5.18
N ARG A 43 5.46 4.15 -5.50
CA ARG A 43 5.77 2.70 -5.50
C ARG A 43 6.39 2.23 -4.18
N LEU A 44 5.99 2.84 -3.05
CA LEU A 44 6.53 2.52 -1.73
C LEU A 44 6.41 1.04 -1.39
N ARG A 45 5.22 0.45 -1.60
CA ARG A 45 4.94 -0.95 -1.23
C ARG A 45 5.85 -1.94 -1.97
N PRO A 46 5.93 -1.93 -3.30
CA PRO A 46 6.84 -2.84 -4.01
C PRO A 46 8.31 -2.57 -3.71
N VAL A 47 8.73 -1.30 -3.54
CA VAL A 47 10.12 -0.97 -3.16
C VAL A 47 10.45 -1.52 -1.77
N LEU A 48 9.53 -1.41 -0.80
CA LEU A 48 9.69 -1.99 0.53
C LEU A 48 9.80 -3.53 0.47
N CYS A 49 9.00 -4.19 -0.36
CA CYS A 49 9.07 -5.63 -0.57
C CYS A 49 10.46 -6.06 -1.07
N LEU A 50 10.97 -5.39 -2.10
CA LEU A 50 12.30 -5.69 -2.65
C LEU A 50 13.43 -5.39 -1.65
N ALA A 51 13.33 -4.28 -0.90
CA ALA A 51 14.32 -3.94 0.12
C ALA A 51 14.34 -4.94 1.28
N SER A 52 13.17 -5.48 1.65
CA SER A 52 13.08 -6.51 2.68
C SER A 52 13.72 -7.83 2.25
N ALA A 53 13.58 -8.22 0.98
CA ALA A 53 14.28 -9.37 0.43
C ALA A 53 15.81 -9.17 0.42
N ASP A 54 16.27 -7.99 0.01
CA ASP A 54 17.70 -7.63 0.06
C ASP A 54 18.23 -7.63 1.51
N ALA A 55 17.43 -7.13 2.47
CA ALA A 55 17.84 -6.99 3.87
C ALA A 55 18.07 -8.33 4.60
N VAL A 56 17.41 -9.40 4.15
CA VAL A 56 17.65 -10.76 4.65
C VAL A 56 18.73 -11.50 3.85
N GLY A 57 19.41 -10.82 2.92
CA GLY A 57 20.45 -11.41 2.07
C GLY A 57 19.91 -12.28 0.94
N GLY A 58 18.63 -12.17 0.62
CA GLY A 58 17.96 -13.01 -0.37
C GLY A 58 18.07 -12.50 -1.80
N ASN A 59 17.63 -13.35 -2.73
CA ASN A 59 17.49 -12.95 -4.13
C ASN A 59 16.17 -12.20 -4.33
N ARG A 60 16.23 -10.87 -4.46
CA ARG A 60 15.03 -10.04 -4.67
C ARG A 60 14.25 -10.37 -5.94
N ALA A 61 14.86 -11.02 -6.94
CA ALA A 61 14.14 -11.48 -8.12
C ALA A 61 13.03 -12.48 -7.76
N MET A 62 13.20 -13.23 -6.65
CA MET A 62 12.14 -14.09 -6.11
C MET A 62 10.99 -13.30 -5.47
N ALA A 63 11.27 -12.09 -4.96
CA ALA A 63 10.27 -11.21 -4.34
C ALA A 63 9.58 -10.27 -5.34
N LEU A 64 10.13 -10.06 -6.54
CA LEU A 64 9.58 -9.14 -7.54
C LEU A 64 8.12 -9.47 -7.93
N PRO A 65 7.70 -10.73 -8.12
CA PRO A 65 6.31 -11.06 -8.36
C PRO A 65 5.37 -10.63 -7.23
N ALA A 66 5.78 -10.83 -5.96
CA ALA A 66 5.02 -10.38 -4.80
C ALA A 66 4.93 -8.85 -4.74
N ALA A 67 6.03 -8.16 -5.01
CA ALA A 67 6.07 -6.70 -5.09
C ALA A 67 5.09 -6.15 -6.14
N CYS A 68 5.07 -6.74 -7.34
CA CYS A 68 4.15 -6.37 -8.42
C CYS A 68 2.69 -6.67 -8.05
N ALA A 69 2.41 -7.84 -7.48
CA ALA A 69 1.05 -8.21 -7.07
C ALA A 69 0.47 -7.27 -6.02
N ILE A 70 1.28 -6.86 -5.03
CA ILE A 70 0.87 -5.88 -4.02
C ILE A 70 0.53 -4.52 -4.67
N GLU A 71 1.27 -4.11 -5.70
CA GLU A 71 0.97 -2.86 -6.41
C GLU A 71 -0.29 -2.98 -7.27
N LEU A 72 -0.56 -4.14 -7.88
CA LEU A 72 -1.85 -4.42 -8.56
C LEU A 72 -3.01 -4.29 -7.57
N ILE A 73 -2.88 -4.91 -6.39
CA ILE A 73 -3.87 -4.85 -5.30
C ILE A 73 -4.04 -3.41 -4.82
N HIS A 74 -2.96 -2.67 -4.61
CA HIS A 74 -3.06 -1.26 -4.25
C HIS A 74 -3.74 -0.42 -5.34
N THR A 75 -3.48 -0.71 -6.61
CA THR A 75 -4.08 0.04 -7.71
C THR A 75 -5.58 -0.22 -7.83
N TYR A 76 -6.04 -1.48 -7.71
CA TYR A 76 -7.48 -1.75 -7.71
C TYR A 76 -8.19 -1.02 -6.57
N SER A 77 -7.60 -0.98 -5.37
CA SER A 77 -8.23 -0.31 -4.24
C SER A 77 -8.40 1.19 -4.49
N LEU A 78 -7.42 1.83 -5.15
CA LEU A 78 -7.54 3.24 -5.52
C LEU A 78 -8.62 3.48 -6.57
N ILE A 79 -8.76 2.58 -7.57
CA ILE A 79 -9.82 2.68 -8.59
C ILE A 79 -11.20 2.60 -7.94
N HIS A 80 -11.39 1.66 -7.02
CA HIS A 80 -12.68 1.48 -6.34
C HIS A 80 -12.95 2.59 -5.33
N ASP A 81 -11.93 3.06 -4.60
CA ASP A 81 -12.06 4.20 -3.68
C ASP A 81 -12.50 5.48 -4.40
N ASP A 82 -12.07 5.69 -5.64
CA ASP A 82 -12.42 6.87 -6.44
C ASP A 82 -13.87 6.89 -6.94
N LEU A 83 -14.58 5.76 -6.91
CA LEU A 83 -15.96 5.65 -7.42
C LEU A 83 -16.94 6.60 -6.69
N PRO A 84 -18.03 7.05 -7.38
CA PRO A 84 -19.05 7.90 -6.76
C PRO A 84 -19.72 7.30 -5.52
N ALA A 85 -19.79 5.97 -5.42
CA ALA A 85 -20.32 5.26 -4.25
C ALA A 85 -19.35 5.19 -3.07
N MET A 86 -18.12 5.68 -3.24
CA MET A 86 -17.03 5.66 -2.25
C MET A 86 -16.58 7.11 -1.96
N ASP A 87 -15.34 7.48 -2.29
CA ASP A 87 -14.79 8.82 -2.01
C ASP A 87 -15.21 9.88 -3.05
N ASN A 88 -15.79 9.46 -4.20
CA ASN A 88 -16.24 10.30 -5.32
C ASN A 88 -15.13 11.27 -5.80
N ASP A 89 -13.92 10.75 -5.98
CA ASP A 89 -12.78 11.54 -6.42
C ASP A 89 -12.70 11.59 -7.96
N THR A 90 -12.67 12.79 -8.51
CA THR A 90 -12.57 13.00 -9.98
C THR A 90 -11.14 13.12 -10.48
N MET A 91 -10.17 13.31 -9.59
CA MET A 91 -8.75 13.49 -9.92
C MET A 91 -7.85 12.65 -9.01
N ARG A 92 -6.85 11.98 -9.57
CA ARG A 92 -5.81 11.23 -8.86
C ARG A 92 -4.47 11.34 -9.55
N ARG A 93 -3.40 11.65 -8.82
CA ARG A 93 -2.04 11.81 -9.36
C ARG A 93 -1.96 12.81 -10.52
N GLY A 94 -2.79 13.85 -10.47
CA GLY A 94 -2.83 14.88 -11.51
C GLY A 94 -3.58 14.49 -12.80
N GLN A 95 -4.25 13.33 -12.81
CA GLN A 95 -5.05 12.85 -13.94
C GLN A 95 -6.50 12.58 -13.51
N PRO A 96 -7.48 12.65 -14.42
CA PRO A 96 -8.84 12.21 -14.12
C PRO A 96 -8.88 10.75 -13.65
N THR A 97 -9.76 10.44 -12.71
CA THR A 97 -9.95 9.07 -12.22
C THR A 97 -10.60 8.19 -13.27
N LEU A 98 -10.41 6.87 -13.16
CA LEU A 98 -10.84 5.93 -14.20
C LEU A 98 -12.34 5.99 -14.47
N HIS A 99 -13.19 6.16 -13.43
CA HIS A 99 -14.63 6.25 -13.63
C HIS A 99 -15.06 7.49 -14.43
N VAL A 100 -14.30 8.59 -14.36
CA VAL A 100 -14.51 9.79 -15.18
C VAL A 100 -14.14 9.53 -16.64
N VAL A 101 -13.06 8.77 -16.89
CA VAL A 101 -12.55 8.53 -18.25
C VAL A 101 -13.29 7.40 -18.95
N ALA A 102 -13.60 6.32 -18.25
CA ALA A 102 -14.13 5.07 -18.83
C ALA A 102 -15.52 4.68 -18.31
N GLY A 103 -16.09 5.45 -17.38
CA GLY A 103 -17.36 5.13 -16.73
C GLY A 103 -17.21 4.17 -15.55
N GLU A 104 -18.20 4.18 -14.66
CA GLU A 104 -18.19 3.43 -13.40
C GLU A 104 -18.09 1.92 -13.61
N GLY A 105 -18.88 1.36 -14.54
CA GLY A 105 -18.86 -0.09 -14.83
C GLY A 105 -17.49 -0.58 -15.27
N MET A 106 -16.78 0.20 -16.11
CA MET A 106 -15.43 -0.17 -16.55
C MET A 106 -14.41 0.00 -15.42
N ALA A 107 -14.58 1.00 -14.55
CA ALA A 107 -13.72 1.17 -13.37
C ALA A 107 -13.86 -0.03 -12.41
N ILE A 108 -15.10 -0.50 -12.15
CA ILE A 108 -15.33 -1.71 -11.36
C ILE A 108 -14.62 -2.92 -11.97
N LEU A 109 -14.84 -3.19 -13.26
CA LEU A 109 -14.24 -4.34 -13.95
C LEU A 109 -12.71 -4.26 -14.02
N ALA A 110 -12.14 -3.07 -14.16
CA ALA A 110 -10.69 -2.89 -14.14
C ALA A 110 -10.10 -3.18 -12.76
N GLY A 111 -10.77 -2.76 -11.68
CA GLY A 111 -10.39 -3.09 -10.31
C GLY A 111 -10.44 -4.59 -10.04
N ASP A 112 -11.55 -5.26 -10.41
CA ASP A 112 -11.71 -6.72 -10.29
C ASP A 112 -10.64 -7.47 -11.08
N GLY A 113 -10.36 -6.99 -12.30
CA GLY A 113 -9.32 -7.54 -13.17
C GLY A 113 -7.93 -7.43 -12.55
N LEU A 114 -7.56 -6.28 -11.98
CA LEU A 114 -6.27 -6.09 -11.31
C LEU A 114 -6.13 -6.96 -10.05
N LEU A 115 -7.18 -7.06 -9.22
CA LEU A 115 -7.18 -7.92 -8.04
C LEU A 115 -6.98 -9.39 -8.42
N THR A 116 -7.71 -9.87 -9.41
CA THR A 116 -7.60 -11.25 -9.87
C THR A 116 -6.25 -11.52 -10.53
N GLN A 117 -5.75 -10.57 -11.36
CA GLN A 117 -4.44 -10.65 -11.99
C GLN A 117 -3.29 -10.70 -10.97
N ALA A 118 -3.41 -10.02 -9.83
CA ALA A 118 -2.43 -10.09 -8.77
C ALA A 118 -2.25 -11.52 -8.25
N PHE A 119 -3.33 -12.23 -7.96
CA PHE A 119 -3.27 -13.62 -7.48
C PHE A 119 -2.89 -14.60 -8.58
N HIS A 120 -3.32 -14.38 -9.83
CA HIS A 120 -2.85 -15.15 -10.97
C HIS A 120 -1.33 -15.03 -11.12
N HIS A 121 -0.78 -13.82 -11.04
CA HIS A 121 0.66 -13.57 -11.12
C HIS A 121 1.43 -14.23 -9.97
N LEU A 122 0.96 -14.10 -8.73
CA LEU A 122 1.54 -14.77 -7.56
C LEU A 122 1.52 -16.31 -7.68
N ALA A 123 0.46 -16.87 -8.25
CA ALA A 123 0.36 -18.30 -8.45
C ALA A 123 1.30 -18.82 -9.56
N SER A 124 1.58 -18.01 -10.59
CA SER A 124 2.42 -18.36 -11.72
C SER A 124 3.90 -18.11 -11.48
N GLU A 125 4.23 -16.97 -10.82
CA GLU A 125 5.60 -16.48 -10.65
C GLU A 125 6.02 -16.35 -9.18
N PRO A 126 7.29 -16.53 -8.83
CA PRO A 126 8.34 -17.02 -9.72
C PRO A 126 8.11 -18.49 -10.10
N HIS A 127 8.36 -18.84 -11.36
CA HIS A 127 8.27 -20.24 -11.77
C HIS A 127 9.38 -21.06 -11.11
N SER A 128 9.02 -22.11 -10.38
CA SER A 128 9.98 -22.96 -9.68
C SER A 128 9.39 -24.35 -9.41
N SER A 129 10.25 -25.37 -9.45
CA SER A 129 9.95 -26.74 -8.98
C SER A 129 10.54 -27.00 -7.59
N ASP A 130 11.25 -26.05 -6.99
CA ASP A 130 11.80 -26.14 -5.65
C ASP A 130 10.67 -26.11 -4.61
N PRO A 131 10.50 -27.16 -3.79
CA PRO A 131 9.45 -27.22 -2.78
C PRO A 131 9.52 -26.08 -1.75
N GLU A 132 10.71 -25.57 -1.45
CA GLU A 132 10.88 -24.46 -0.50
C GLU A 132 10.37 -23.15 -1.10
N ILE A 133 10.68 -22.87 -2.36
CA ILE A 133 10.18 -21.69 -3.06
C ILE A 133 8.65 -21.78 -3.22
N ILE A 134 8.11 -22.96 -3.53
CA ILE A 134 6.67 -23.19 -3.63
C ILE A 134 5.98 -22.92 -2.28
N ALA A 135 6.56 -23.43 -1.18
CA ALA A 135 6.02 -23.21 0.16
C ALA A 135 6.02 -21.72 0.55
N ARG A 136 7.13 -20.98 0.30
CA ARG A 136 7.20 -19.53 0.53
C ARG A 136 6.17 -18.78 -0.31
N LYS A 137 5.99 -19.16 -1.56
CA LYS A 137 5.00 -18.60 -2.47
C LYS A 137 3.57 -18.77 -1.93
N LEU A 138 3.21 -19.95 -1.48
CA LEU A 138 1.91 -20.24 -0.89
C LEU A 138 1.67 -19.41 0.39
N GLN A 139 2.68 -19.32 1.25
CA GLN A 139 2.64 -18.50 2.44
C GLN A 139 2.42 -17.01 2.09
N VAL A 140 3.12 -16.47 1.08
CA VAL A 140 2.99 -15.09 0.65
C VAL A 140 1.61 -14.82 0.03
N ILE A 141 1.05 -15.77 -0.72
CA ILE A 141 -0.33 -15.67 -1.24
C ILE A 141 -1.33 -15.53 -0.09
N GLU A 142 -1.21 -16.36 0.95
CA GLU A 142 -2.06 -16.31 2.14
C GLU A 142 -1.92 -14.96 2.86
N MET A 143 -0.69 -14.52 3.14
CA MET A 143 -0.41 -13.26 3.82
C MET A 143 -0.97 -12.05 3.06
N ILE A 144 -0.80 -11.99 1.75
CA ILE A 144 -1.31 -10.91 0.90
C ILE A 144 -2.84 -10.94 0.86
N ALA A 145 -3.45 -12.13 0.76
CA ALA A 145 -4.91 -12.28 0.78
C ALA A 145 -5.52 -11.80 2.10
N ALA A 146 -4.91 -12.17 3.24
CA ALA A 146 -5.33 -11.69 4.55
C ALA A 146 -5.21 -10.15 4.69
N ALA A 147 -4.08 -9.58 4.23
CA ALA A 147 -3.81 -8.15 4.30
C ALA A 147 -4.72 -7.32 3.38
N ALA A 148 -5.05 -7.82 2.19
CA ALA A 148 -5.96 -7.17 1.26
C ALA A 148 -7.45 -7.35 1.63
N GLY A 149 -7.78 -8.44 2.30
CA GLY A 149 -9.14 -8.91 2.56
C GLY A 149 -9.88 -8.21 3.70
N PRO A 150 -10.99 -8.82 4.18
CA PRO A 150 -11.89 -8.22 5.18
C PRO A 150 -11.23 -8.01 6.55
N THR A 151 -10.19 -8.76 6.87
CA THR A 151 -9.43 -8.57 8.11
C THR A 151 -8.39 -7.45 8.02
N GLY A 152 -8.03 -7.03 6.80
CA GLY A 152 -7.07 -5.99 6.46
C GLY A 152 -7.70 -4.79 5.76
N MET A 153 -7.21 -4.49 4.55
CA MET A 153 -7.51 -3.27 3.79
C MET A 153 -9.02 -3.08 3.54
N VAL A 154 -9.72 -4.10 3.04
CA VAL A 154 -11.19 -4.02 2.81
C VAL A 154 -11.94 -3.74 4.10
N GLY A 155 -11.54 -4.39 5.23
CA GLY A 155 -12.15 -4.11 6.53
C GLY A 155 -11.86 -2.69 7.02
N GLY A 156 -10.66 -2.17 6.76
CA GLY A 156 -10.30 -0.78 7.07
C GLY A 156 -11.12 0.22 6.26
N GLN A 157 -11.31 -0.04 4.97
CA GLN A 157 -12.14 0.79 4.09
C GLN A 157 -13.62 0.77 4.52
N ALA A 158 -14.13 -0.39 4.94
CA ALA A 158 -15.49 -0.49 5.47
C ALA A 158 -15.69 0.35 6.75
N ILE A 159 -14.69 0.37 7.65
CA ILE A 159 -14.72 1.22 8.85
C ILE A 159 -14.70 2.71 8.45
N ASP A 160 -13.85 3.09 7.51
CA ASP A 160 -13.74 4.47 7.03
C ASP A 160 -15.08 4.94 6.42
N LEU A 161 -15.63 4.16 5.50
CA LEU A 161 -16.91 4.46 4.85
C LEU A 161 -18.06 4.57 5.86
N ALA A 162 -18.17 3.62 6.80
CA ALA A 162 -19.20 3.62 7.82
C ALA A 162 -19.11 4.82 8.80
N SER A 163 -17.93 5.41 8.94
CA SER A 163 -17.72 6.57 9.82
C SER A 163 -18.31 7.87 9.26
N VAL A 164 -18.50 7.95 7.93
CA VAL A 164 -18.96 9.17 7.23
C VAL A 164 -20.29 8.98 6.50
N THR A 165 -20.69 7.75 6.24
CA THR A 165 -21.93 7.45 5.48
C THR A 165 -23.00 6.88 6.41
N PRO A 166 -24.23 7.46 6.42
CA PRO A 166 -25.35 6.86 7.14
C PRO A 166 -25.67 5.46 6.62
N ASP A 167 -26.12 4.58 7.52
CA ASP A 167 -26.62 3.28 7.15
C ASP A 167 -27.95 3.37 6.34
N PRO A 168 -28.47 2.28 5.75
CA PRO A 168 -29.73 2.30 5.00
C PRO A 168 -30.94 2.77 5.81
N HIS A 169 -30.83 2.86 7.14
CA HIS A 169 -31.85 3.38 8.05
C HIS A 169 -31.59 4.84 8.47
N GLY A 170 -30.61 5.51 7.86
CA GLY A 170 -30.25 6.91 8.13
C GLY A 170 -29.49 7.13 9.43
N ARG A 171 -28.93 6.06 10.04
CA ARG A 171 -28.14 6.16 11.29
C ARG A 171 -26.66 6.33 10.94
N THR A 172 -26.04 7.37 11.47
CA THR A 172 -24.59 7.55 11.41
C THR A 172 -23.91 6.77 12.55
N ALA A 173 -22.80 6.12 12.25
CA ALA A 173 -21.97 5.56 13.30
C ALA A 173 -21.46 6.67 14.24
N PRO A 174 -21.22 6.41 15.53
CA PRO A 174 -20.57 7.38 16.40
C PRO A 174 -19.18 7.71 15.83
N PRO A 175 -18.70 8.96 16.02
CA PRO A 175 -17.34 9.33 15.62
C PRO A 175 -16.31 8.34 16.16
N LEU A 176 -15.32 8.01 15.34
CA LEU A 176 -14.24 7.13 15.77
C LEU A 176 -13.44 7.83 16.90
N ASP A 177 -13.24 7.12 18.00
CA ASP A 177 -12.26 7.53 19.00
C ASP A 177 -10.83 7.27 18.51
N GLU A 178 -9.84 7.64 19.31
CA GLU A 178 -8.42 7.44 18.98
C GLU A 178 -8.11 6.00 18.58
N GLN A 179 -8.62 5.03 19.32
CA GLN A 179 -8.38 3.61 19.05
C GLN A 179 -9.07 3.16 17.75
N GLY A 180 -10.25 3.69 17.46
CA GLY A 180 -10.97 3.47 16.21
C GLY A 180 -10.20 3.99 15.00
N VAL A 181 -9.70 5.24 15.08
CA VAL A 181 -8.86 5.85 14.04
C VAL A 181 -7.58 5.06 13.80
N ARG A 182 -6.87 4.69 14.86
CA ARG A 182 -5.66 3.85 14.77
C ARG A 182 -5.95 2.50 14.13
N THR A 183 -7.07 1.89 14.48
CA THR A 183 -7.48 0.58 13.92
C THR A 183 -7.83 0.71 12.44
N MET A 184 -8.57 1.73 12.07
CA MET A 184 -8.92 2.02 10.67
C MET A 184 -7.66 2.24 9.83
N HIS A 185 -6.74 3.12 10.24
CA HIS A 185 -5.50 3.39 9.53
C HIS A 185 -4.60 2.15 9.42
N ARG A 186 -4.46 1.38 10.52
CA ARG A 186 -3.68 0.15 10.52
C ARG A 186 -4.21 -0.88 9.53
N LYS A 187 -5.53 -0.95 9.35
CA LYS A 187 -6.18 -1.85 8.40
C LYS A 187 -6.15 -1.29 6.97
N LYS A 188 -6.72 -0.11 6.74
CA LYS A 188 -6.90 0.49 5.40
C LYS A 188 -5.57 0.70 4.68
N THR A 189 -4.59 1.27 5.35
CA THR A 189 -3.29 1.63 4.77
C THR A 189 -2.16 0.73 5.27
N GLY A 190 -2.10 0.48 6.58
CA GLY A 190 -1.00 -0.21 7.23
C GLY A 190 -0.88 -1.68 6.83
N ALA A 191 -1.99 -2.40 6.60
CA ALA A 191 -1.96 -3.83 6.30
C ALA A 191 -1.16 -4.16 5.04
N LEU A 192 -1.38 -3.42 3.94
CA LEU A 192 -0.61 -3.62 2.71
C LEU A 192 0.85 -3.16 2.82
N ILE A 193 1.15 -2.14 3.61
CA ILE A 193 2.55 -1.73 3.86
C ILE A 193 3.25 -2.81 4.68
N ARG A 194 2.60 -3.31 5.74
CA ARG A 194 3.14 -4.35 6.60
C ARG A 194 3.44 -5.63 5.81
N VAL A 195 2.48 -6.14 5.04
CA VAL A 195 2.67 -7.34 4.23
C VAL A 195 3.70 -7.15 3.12
N SER A 196 3.93 -5.93 2.65
CA SER A 196 5.00 -5.66 1.67
C SER A 196 6.37 -6.01 2.26
N GLY A 197 6.63 -5.63 3.50
CA GLY A 197 7.85 -5.98 4.19
C GLY A 197 7.99 -7.49 4.40
N SER A 198 7.00 -8.09 5.06
CA SER A 198 7.05 -9.52 5.41
C SER A 198 7.04 -10.44 4.19
N ALA A 199 6.27 -10.14 3.13
CA ALA A 199 6.29 -10.93 1.90
C ALA A 199 7.67 -10.89 1.22
N GLY A 200 8.31 -9.73 1.19
CA GLY A 200 9.68 -9.59 0.69
C GLY A 200 10.69 -10.43 1.48
N ALA A 201 10.63 -10.37 2.80
CA ALA A 201 11.48 -11.15 3.69
C ALA A 201 11.27 -12.67 3.53
N VAL A 202 10.01 -13.12 3.43
CA VAL A 202 9.68 -14.55 3.19
C VAL A 202 10.23 -15.01 1.84
N MET A 203 9.96 -14.28 0.75
CA MET A 203 10.47 -14.65 -0.58
C MET A 203 12.00 -14.58 -0.65
N GLY A 204 12.62 -13.66 0.09
CA GLY A 204 14.08 -13.57 0.24
C GLY A 204 14.69 -14.71 1.06
N GLY A 205 13.90 -15.52 1.75
CA GLY A 205 14.39 -16.63 2.58
C GLY A 205 14.87 -16.21 3.97
N GLY A 206 14.32 -15.12 4.49
CA GLY A 206 14.60 -14.68 5.86
C GLY A 206 14.21 -15.71 6.91
N SER A 207 14.96 -15.76 8.01
CA SER A 207 14.59 -16.57 9.17
C SER A 207 13.25 -16.10 9.77
N PRO A 208 12.55 -16.94 10.55
CA PRO A 208 11.31 -16.53 11.23
C PRO A 208 11.48 -15.25 12.05
N ASP A 209 12.60 -15.09 12.76
CA ASP A 209 12.89 -13.88 13.56
C ASP A 209 13.09 -12.64 12.69
N GLN A 210 13.79 -12.77 11.55
CA GLN A 210 13.97 -11.69 10.59
C GLN A 210 12.63 -11.29 9.95
N VAL A 211 11.81 -12.27 9.57
CA VAL A 211 10.48 -12.00 9.00
C VAL A 211 9.60 -11.27 10.01
N ALA A 212 9.57 -11.73 11.28
CA ALA A 212 8.79 -11.09 12.34
C ALA A 212 9.27 -9.65 12.62
N ALA A 213 10.58 -9.41 12.67
CA ALA A 213 11.14 -8.09 12.89
C ALA A 213 10.84 -7.12 11.74
N ILE A 214 10.92 -7.60 10.50
CA ILE A 214 10.58 -6.80 9.30
C ILE A 214 9.07 -6.53 9.25
N ASP A 215 8.24 -7.49 9.62
CA ASP A 215 6.79 -7.33 9.70
C ASP A 215 6.41 -6.24 10.72
N ASP A 216 7.00 -6.27 11.92
CA ASP A 216 6.80 -5.25 12.95
C ASP A 216 7.30 -3.87 12.48
N ALA A 217 8.51 -3.80 11.91
CA ALA A 217 9.09 -2.56 11.40
C ALA A 217 8.26 -1.96 10.25
N ALA A 218 7.78 -2.78 9.32
CA ALA A 218 6.89 -2.35 8.25
C ALA A 218 5.54 -1.84 8.79
N GLY A 219 5.05 -2.40 9.91
CA GLY A 219 3.90 -1.88 10.63
C GLY A 219 4.13 -0.46 11.17
N GLU A 220 5.31 -0.20 11.76
CA GLU A 220 5.71 1.15 12.21
C GLU A 220 5.88 2.12 11.02
N PHE A 221 6.45 1.67 9.91
CA PHE A 221 6.55 2.47 8.68
C PHE A 221 5.16 2.83 8.13
N GLY A 222 4.20 1.91 8.18
CA GLY A 222 2.82 2.16 7.78
C GLY A 222 2.14 3.21 8.64
N LEU A 223 2.36 3.17 9.97
CA LEU A 223 1.84 4.16 10.89
C LEU A 223 2.50 5.53 10.68
N ALA A 224 3.83 5.58 10.56
CA ALA A 224 4.55 6.82 10.26
C ALA A 224 4.09 7.43 8.93
N PHE A 225 3.86 6.60 7.91
CA PHE A 225 3.37 7.04 6.60
C PHE A 225 2.02 7.76 6.74
N GLN A 226 1.08 7.23 7.50
CA GLN A 226 -0.23 7.84 7.70
C GLN A 226 -0.12 9.14 8.50
N ILE A 227 0.67 9.17 9.59
CA ILE A 227 0.87 10.37 10.39
C ILE A 227 1.44 11.51 9.54
N VAL A 228 2.42 11.20 8.67
CA VAL A 228 3.03 12.21 7.78
C VAL A 228 2.07 12.64 6.68
N ASP A 229 1.24 11.74 6.14
CA ASP A 229 0.19 12.11 5.17
C ASP A 229 -0.80 13.10 5.79
N ASP A 230 -1.26 12.84 7.02
CA ASP A 230 -2.16 13.75 7.75
C ASP A 230 -1.52 15.13 8.01
N ILE A 231 -0.21 15.16 8.32
CA ILE A 231 0.54 16.42 8.52
C ILE A 231 0.59 17.21 7.19
N LEU A 232 0.93 16.54 6.09
CA LEU A 232 1.06 17.17 4.78
C LEU A 232 -0.28 17.70 4.26
N ASP A 233 -1.40 17.05 4.59
CA ASP A 233 -2.74 17.54 4.24
C ASP A 233 -3.06 18.86 4.97
N VAL A 234 -2.71 18.99 6.25
CA VAL A 234 -2.92 20.20 7.04
C VAL A 234 -1.99 21.34 6.61
N GLU A 235 -0.74 21.06 6.26
CA GLU A 235 0.24 22.08 5.87
C GLU A 235 0.03 22.62 4.44
N GLY A 236 -0.98 22.08 3.72
CA GLY A 236 -1.34 22.56 2.39
C GLY A 236 -0.30 22.22 1.30
N VAL A 237 0.70 21.37 1.61
CA VAL A 237 1.71 20.92 0.65
C VAL A 237 1.12 19.95 -0.39
N SER A 238 -0.14 19.58 -0.23
CA SER A 238 -0.92 18.70 -1.11
C SER A 238 -1.06 19.16 -2.55
N ALA A 239 -0.76 20.41 -2.88
CA ALA A 239 -0.79 20.91 -4.27
C ALA A 239 0.14 20.10 -5.20
N SER A 240 1.15 19.45 -4.65
CA SER A 240 2.07 18.56 -5.38
C SER A 240 1.58 17.11 -5.47
N LEU A 241 0.57 16.70 -4.66
CA LEU A 241 0.05 15.32 -4.59
C LEU A 241 -1.09 15.04 -5.56
N GLY A 242 -1.57 16.07 -6.32
CA GLY A 242 -2.66 15.90 -7.29
C GLY A 242 -4.02 15.54 -6.67
N LYS A 243 -4.18 15.75 -5.35
CA LYS A 243 -5.46 15.65 -4.60
C LYS A 243 -5.91 17.04 -4.16
N THR A 244 -7.20 17.20 -3.89
CA THR A 244 -7.74 18.42 -3.28
C THR A 244 -7.26 18.50 -1.84
N ALA A 245 -6.43 19.48 -1.47
CA ALA A 245 -5.95 19.70 -0.10
C ALA A 245 -7.11 20.03 0.85
N GLY A 246 -6.98 19.59 2.14
CA GLY A 246 -7.95 19.93 3.18
C GLY A 246 -9.26 19.11 3.13
N LYS A 247 -9.34 18.03 2.36
CA LYS A 247 -10.54 17.16 2.29
C LYS A 247 -10.86 16.54 3.64
N ASP A 248 -9.87 16.06 4.37
CA ASP A 248 -10.08 15.42 5.67
C ASP A 248 -10.59 16.40 6.73
N ALA A 249 -10.07 17.63 6.73
CA ALA A 249 -10.58 18.70 7.57
C ALA A 249 -12.02 19.11 7.21
N ALA A 250 -12.34 19.19 5.90
CA ALA A 250 -13.68 19.55 5.41
C ALA A 250 -14.72 18.45 5.70
N SER A 251 -14.30 17.16 5.74
CA SER A 251 -15.16 16.02 6.07
C SER A 251 -15.28 15.74 7.57
N GLY A 252 -14.56 16.49 8.43
CA GLY A 252 -14.56 16.28 9.89
C GLY A 252 -13.89 14.95 10.31
N LYS A 253 -13.07 14.36 9.46
CA LYS A 253 -12.32 13.12 9.77
C LYS A 253 -11.29 13.42 10.88
N PRO A 254 -11.23 12.62 11.97
CA PRO A 254 -10.19 12.76 12.97
C PRO A 254 -8.83 12.35 12.37
N THR A 255 -7.86 13.26 12.43
CA THR A 255 -6.48 13.09 11.98
C THR A 255 -5.50 13.23 13.15
N TYR A 256 -4.27 12.74 13.01
CA TYR A 256 -3.25 12.91 14.05
C TYR A 256 -3.01 14.39 14.40
N PRO A 257 -2.85 15.32 13.42
CA PRO A 257 -2.72 16.74 13.75
C PRO A 257 -3.94 17.35 14.43
N SER A 258 -5.16 16.91 14.11
CA SER A 258 -6.36 17.42 14.77
C SER A 258 -6.48 16.97 16.24
N MET A 259 -5.95 15.79 16.57
CA MET A 259 -5.97 15.23 17.91
C MET A 259 -4.82 15.71 18.80
N TYR A 260 -3.61 15.86 18.24
CA TYR A 260 -2.38 16.06 19.00
C TYR A 260 -1.60 17.32 18.61
N GLY A 261 -1.96 17.99 17.52
CA GLY A 261 -1.18 19.05 16.91
C GLY A 261 -0.03 18.53 16.04
N VAL A 262 0.45 19.37 15.10
CA VAL A 262 1.45 19.02 14.10
C VAL A 262 2.78 18.58 14.72
N ASP A 263 3.28 19.33 15.72
CA ASP A 263 4.60 19.05 16.34
C ASP A 263 4.61 17.72 17.10
N VAL A 264 3.51 17.38 17.79
CA VAL A 264 3.38 16.09 18.46
C VAL A 264 3.30 14.97 17.43
N SER A 265 2.52 15.15 16.37
CA SER A 265 2.40 14.18 15.30
C SER A 265 3.74 13.91 14.61
N ARG A 266 4.57 14.95 14.39
CA ARG A 266 5.94 14.76 13.85
C ARG A 266 6.82 13.92 14.79
N ARG A 267 6.77 14.17 16.11
CA ARG A 267 7.49 13.34 17.08
C ARG A 267 7.01 11.89 17.06
N MET A 268 5.70 11.66 17.00
CA MET A 268 5.13 10.31 16.89
C MET A 268 5.63 9.56 15.65
N ALA A 269 5.74 10.22 14.49
CA ALA A 269 6.31 9.62 13.28
C ALA A 269 7.80 9.26 13.45
N GLN A 270 8.59 10.11 14.10
CA GLN A 270 9.98 9.82 14.43
C GLN A 270 10.13 8.65 15.42
N GLU A 271 9.26 8.57 16.42
CA GLU A 271 9.23 7.45 17.37
C GLU A 271 8.90 6.11 16.67
N CYS A 272 8.01 6.12 15.68
CA CYS A 272 7.77 4.93 14.84
C CYS A 272 9.06 4.48 14.16
N LEU A 273 9.82 5.38 13.56
CA LEU A 273 11.11 5.05 12.94
C LEU A 273 12.09 4.45 13.95
N GLN A 274 12.24 5.05 15.12
CA GLN A 274 13.12 4.55 16.17
C GLN A 274 12.73 3.14 16.65
N ARG A 275 11.42 2.88 16.83
CA ARG A 275 10.93 1.53 17.18
C ARG A 275 11.23 0.53 16.08
N ALA A 276 11.03 0.89 14.80
CA ALA A 276 11.37 0.05 13.67
C ALA A 276 12.86 -0.29 13.62
N GLU A 277 13.74 0.70 13.76
CA GLU A 277 15.20 0.53 13.79
C GLU A 277 15.62 -0.41 14.93
N SER A 278 15.05 -0.23 16.13
CA SER A 278 15.33 -1.09 17.28
C SER A 278 14.92 -2.55 17.05
N ARG A 279 13.74 -2.78 16.45
CA ARG A 279 13.25 -4.12 16.12
C ARG A 279 14.13 -4.83 15.10
N LEU A 280 14.49 -4.13 14.03
CA LEU A 280 15.35 -4.66 12.97
C LEU A 280 16.75 -5.01 13.51
N SER A 281 17.35 -4.09 14.28
CA SER A 281 18.67 -4.29 14.89
C SER A 281 18.68 -5.51 15.84
N ALA A 282 17.64 -5.69 16.66
CA ALA A 282 17.54 -6.82 17.58
C ALA A 282 17.50 -8.19 16.86
N ALA A 283 16.99 -8.23 15.63
CA ALA A 283 16.96 -9.44 14.79
C ALA A 283 18.17 -9.55 13.83
N GLY A 284 19.18 -8.69 13.99
CA GLY A 284 20.36 -8.66 13.13
C GLY A 284 20.09 -8.16 11.70
N VAL A 285 18.96 -7.49 11.46
CA VAL A 285 18.63 -6.87 10.18
C VAL A 285 19.12 -5.42 10.20
N THR A 286 20.33 -5.20 9.69
CA THR A 286 21.02 -3.89 9.74
C THR A 286 21.21 -3.27 8.36
N ASP A 287 20.39 -3.64 7.40
CA ASP A 287 20.48 -3.17 6.02
C ASP A 287 20.07 -1.70 5.89
N GLU A 288 21.02 -0.84 5.54
CA GLU A 288 20.82 0.61 5.38
C GLU A 288 19.80 0.96 4.27
N ARG A 289 19.60 0.09 3.29
CA ARG A 289 18.62 0.31 2.21
C ARG A 289 17.19 0.23 2.75
N LEU A 290 16.91 -0.74 3.62
CA LEU A 290 15.61 -0.87 4.28
C LEU A 290 15.37 0.30 5.26
N LEU A 291 16.36 0.65 6.06
CA LEU A 291 16.29 1.78 7.00
C LEU A 291 16.11 3.13 6.26
N SER A 292 16.74 3.30 5.10
CA SER A 292 16.58 4.52 4.30
C SER A 292 15.16 4.75 3.81
N ILE A 293 14.37 3.67 3.61
CA ILE A 293 12.95 3.78 3.26
C ILE A 293 12.16 4.33 4.45
N GLY A 294 12.41 3.85 5.67
CA GLY A 294 11.78 4.37 6.88
C GLY A 294 12.07 5.86 7.10
N ARG A 295 13.34 6.26 6.96
CA ARG A 295 13.74 7.68 7.03
C ARG A 295 13.05 8.51 5.96
N TRP A 296 13.04 8.04 4.71
CA TRP A 296 12.34 8.74 3.64
C TRP A 296 10.84 8.92 3.92
N ILE A 297 10.16 7.94 4.53
CA ILE A 297 8.76 8.06 4.93
C ILE A 297 8.56 9.21 5.90
N VAL A 298 9.43 9.36 6.90
CA VAL A 298 9.31 10.36 7.97
C VAL A 298 9.73 11.75 7.50
N GLU A 299 10.74 11.84 6.63
CA GLU A 299 11.35 13.10 6.18
C GLU A 299 10.73 13.69 4.93
N ARG A 300 9.82 12.98 4.28
CA ARG A 300 9.21 13.45 3.03
C ARG A 300 8.41 14.73 3.23
N SER A 301 8.47 15.60 2.23
CA SER A 301 7.75 16.86 2.15
C SER A 301 6.66 16.88 1.08
N ASN A 302 6.44 15.73 0.42
CA ASN A 302 5.45 15.58 -0.65
C ASN A 302 5.00 14.09 -0.79
#